data_d83a30aaab80937da40bed2c2797393d
#
_entry.id   d83a30aaab80937da40bed2c2797393d
#
_cell.length_a   1.000
_cell.length_b   1.000
_cell.length_c   1.000
_cell.angle_alpha   90.00
_cell.angle_beta   90.00
_cell.angle_gamma   90.00
#
_symmetry.space_group_name_H-M   'P 1'
#
loop_
_entity.id
_entity.type
_entity.pdbx_description
1 polymer ?
#
loop_
_entity_poly.entity_id
_entity_poly.type
_entity_poly.pdbx_seq_one_letter_code
_entity_poly.pdbx_strand_id
1 'polypeptide(L)'
;MASLAGMLQARGHKVTGSDQNVYPPMSTQLESLGIEIISGYKAENADIGADCVVVGNAISRGNPELEEVLNRKMMYRSQAEIVKEEFIRGRRSLVIAGTHGKTTTTSIAAWICEVGGLDPGFLVGGIVQNFGASFRVTKSDHFVIEGDEYDTAYFDKKPKFMHYLPEIAIVNNIEFDHADIYRDLQEIKFQFSRLMNLVPGNGRLIVGIDSPVVREVLDEMQGKLFTTVESFGLSDDAKWQARYIDFSGDTTRFTVFRDGHSWGEFETHLIGEFNVRNCLAVIIAADAWGISREKIQQAFDTFKSVKRRMEVRGTERGVTVIDDFAHHPTAVEETLKALRMKYDGRRLIAVFEPRSWSSRLAIFQEPYSKAFSYADYVIIAGVYNTSKASELGKVLDTDELVKDIEMQGKPAMSFPDADVILEHLVPELREGDVVAIMSNGGFGGIHGKLLDLLRP
;
A
#
# COMPACT_ATOMS: atom_id res chain seq x y z
N MET A 1 -1.06 12.66 6.79
CA MET A 1 -0.76 13.97 7.43
C MET A 1 0.24 13.81 8.58
N ALA A 2 0.05 12.87 9.52
CA ALA A 2 0.97 12.71 10.68
C ALA A 2 2.44 12.52 10.28
N SER A 3 2.73 11.69 9.27
CA SER A 3 4.10 11.50 8.77
C SER A 3 4.69 12.81 8.22
N LEU A 4 3.92 13.60 7.46
CA LEU A 4 4.38 14.91 6.99
C LEU A 4 4.66 15.88 8.15
N ALA A 5 3.79 15.90 9.17
CA ALA A 5 4.00 16.74 10.35
C ALA A 5 5.35 16.42 11.04
N GLY A 6 5.66 15.13 11.23
CA GLY A 6 6.94 14.69 11.75
C GLY A 6 8.12 15.04 10.85
N MET A 7 7.97 14.91 9.53
CA MET A 7 9.01 15.29 8.56
C MET A 7 9.31 16.79 8.61
N LEU A 8 8.29 17.64 8.67
CA LEU A 8 8.46 19.10 8.79
C LEU A 8 9.12 19.50 10.11
N GLN A 9 8.71 18.88 11.23
CA GLN A 9 9.35 19.09 12.51
C GLN A 9 10.84 18.69 12.48
N ALA A 10 11.17 17.56 11.86
CA ALA A 10 12.57 17.12 11.67
C ALA A 10 13.39 18.08 10.80
N ARG A 11 12.75 18.93 9.97
CA ARG A 11 13.36 20.03 9.21
C ARG A 11 13.49 21.32 10.01
N GLY A 12 12.97 21.35 11.23
CA GLY A 12 13.03 22.52 12.11
C GLY A 12 11.82 23.45 12.07
N HIS A 13 10.75 23.06 11.36
CA HIS A 13 9.50 23.82 11.38
C HIS A 13 8.76 23.63 12.72
N LYS A 14 8.11 24.67 13.21
CA LYS A 14 7.12 24.54 14.26
C LYS A 14 5.81 24.05 13.65
N VAL A 15 5.37 22.87 14.06
CA VAL A 15 4.18 22.21 13.47
C VAL A 15 3.11 22.05 14.53
N THR A 16 1.90 22.45 14.19
CA THR A 16 0.66 22.16 14.94
C THR A 16 -0.36 21.61 13.95
N GLY A 17 -1.44 21.03 14.44
CA GLY A 17 -2.49 20.50 13.58
C GLY A 17 -3.86 20.55 14.22
N SER A 18 -4.89 20.36 13.41
CA SER A 18 -6.27 20.17 13.84
C SER A 18 -6.84 18.92 13.17
N ASP A 19 -7.61 18.16 13.90
CA ASP A 19 -8.36 17.02 13.36
C ASP A 19 -9.59 16.74 14.24
N GLN A 20 -10.60 16.14 13.65
CA GLN A 20 -11.82 15.79 14.36
C GLN A 20 -11.69 14.50 15.16
N ASN A 21 -10.94 13.52 14.62
CA ASN A 21 -10.81 12.17 15.16
C ASN A 21 -9.42 11.59 14.93
N VAL A 22 -8.46 11.95 15.75
CA VAL A 22 -7.12 11.35 15.70
C VAL A 22 -7.11 10.06 16.53
N TYR A 23 -6.66 8.95 15.90
CA TYR A 23 -6.61 7.64 16.56
C TYR A 23 -5.30 6.89 16.25
N PRO A 24 -4.94 5.89 17.08
CA PRO A 24 -3.75 5.08 16.84
C PRO A 24 -3.75 4.36 15.47
N PRO A 25 -2.58 4.21 14.82
CA PRO A 25 -1.23 4.53 15.34
C PRO A 25 -0.82 6.01 15.15
N MET A 26 -1.60 6.84 14.45
CA MET A 26 -1.22 8.21 14.11
C MET A 26 -1.25 9.14 15.32
N SER A 27 -2.23 9.01 16.21
CA SER A 27 -2.27 9.78 17.46
C SER A 27 -1.03 9.53 18.32
N THR A 28 -0.68 8.25 18.52
CA THR A 28 0.50 7.85 19.29
C THR A 28 1.80 8.38 18.66
N GLN A 29 1.89 8.39 17.33
CA GLN A 29 3.04 8.96 16.62
C GLN A 29 3.15 10.48 16.86
N LEU A 30 2.06 11.22 16.74
CA LEU A 30 2.04 12.68 16.95
C LEU A 30 2.36 13.04 18.40
N GLU A 31 1.80 12.31 19.35
CA GLU A 31 2.11 12.46 20.78
C GLU A 31 3.59 12.22 21.08
N SER A 32 4.17 11.15 20.52
CA SER A 32 5.61 10.83 20.70
C SER A 32 6.53 11.90 20.11
N LEU A 33 6.07 12.64 19.10
CA LEU A 33 6.79 13.75 18.48
C LEU A 33 6.52 15.09 19.21
N GLY A 34 5.63 15.12 20.20
CA GLY A 34 5.24 16.35 20.90
C GLY A 34 4.52 17.37 19.99
N ILE A 35 3.85 16.90 18.94
CA ILE A 35 3.09 17.74 18.01
C ILE A 35 1.70 17.99 18.60
N GLU A 36 1.37 19.25 18.85
CA GLU A 36 0.08 19.66 19.40
C GLU A 36 -1.04 19.49 18.36
N ILE A 37 -2.11 18.78 18.75
CA ILE A 37 -3.30 18.59 17.92
C ILE A 37 -4.52 19.21 18.59
N ILE A 38 -5.13 20.17 17.89
CA ILE A 38 -6.37 20.81 18.30
C ILE A 38 -7.54 19.89 17.89
N SER A 39 -8.39 19.53 18.85
CA SER A 39 -9.56 18.72 18.57
C SER A 39 -10.67 19.53 17.90
N GLY A 40 -11.11 19.08 16.74
CA GLY A 40 -12.18 19.70 15.95
C GLY A 40 -11.71 20.87 15.08
N TYR A 41 -12.55 21.21 14.09
CA TYR A 41 -12.29 22.28 13.15
C TYR A 41 -13.09 23.53 13.54
N LYS A 42 -12.41 24.65 13.77
CA LYS A 42 -12.99 25.93 14.12
C LYS A 42 -12.27 27.06 13.38
N ALA A 43 -12.99 28.15 13.06
CA ALA A 43 -12.41 29.33 12.41
C ALA A 43 -11.22 29.90 13.20
N GLU A 44 -11.31 29.91 14.56
CA GLU A 44 -10.29 30.41 15.45
C GLU A 44 -8.98 29.61 15.38
N ASN A 45 -8.99 28.37 14.91
CA ASN A 45 -7.77 27.58 14.70
C ASN A 45 -6.83 28.25 13.66
N ALA A 46 -7.36 29.11 12.78
CA ALA A 46 -6.57 29.91 11.85
C ALA A 46 -5.82 31.09 12.48
N ASP A 47 -6.08 31.41 13.77
CA ASP A 47 -5.46 32.55 14.47
C ASP A 47 -4.03 32.30 14.97
N ILE A 48 -3.50 31.09 14.79
CA ILE A 48 -2.17 30.69 15.28
C ILE A 48 -1.00 31.38 14.57
N GLY A 49 -1.25 32.19 13.54
CA GLY A 49 -0.23 32.89 12.77
C GLY A 49 0.70 31.96 11.97
N ALA A 50 0.16 30.89 11.40
CA ALA A 50 0.91 29.97 10.58
C ALA A 50 1.37 30.62 9.26
N ASP A 51 2.65 30.40 8.89
CA ASP A 51 3.19 30.82 7.59
C ASP A 51 2.57 30.07 6.41
N CYS A 52 2.16 28.84 6.63
CA CYS A 52 1.51 27.98 5.64
C CYS A 52 0.56 26.99 6.27
N VAL A 53 -0.62 26.83 5.71
CA VAL A 53 -1.61 25.82 6.10
C VAL A 53 -1.53 24.64 5.13
N VAL A 54 -1.33 23.42 5.65
CA VAL A 54 -1.32 22.21 4.83
C VAL A 54 -2.67 21.52 4.92
N VAL A 55 -3.43 21.56 3.83
CA VAL A 55 -4.78 21.01 3.77
C VAL A 55 -4.76 19.52 3.49
N GLY A 56 -5.36 18.74 4.39
CA GLY A 56 -5.50 17.29 4.23
C GLY A 56 -6.53 16.91 3.16
N ASN A 57 -6.38 15.74 2.56
CA ASN A 57 -7.25 15.25 1.50
C ASN A 57 -8.74 15.15 1.90
N ALA A 58 -9.01 14.77 3.16
CA ALA A 58 -10.38 14.64 3.66
C ALA A 58 -11.09 15.99 3.91
N ILE A 59 -10.37 17.11 3.83
CA ILE A 59 -10.90 18.46 4.08
C ILE A 59 -11.55 18.99 2.80
N SER A 60 -12.78 19.48 2.91
CA SER A 60 -13.57 20.02 1.81
C SER A 60 -14.18 21.38 2.15
N ARG A 61 -14.75 22.05 1.14
CA ARG A 61 -15.51 23.29 1.32
C ARG A 61 -16.62 23.10 2.36
N GLY A 62 -16.85 24.13 3.16
CA GLY A 62 -17.75 24.10 4.30
C GLY A 62 -17.05 23.71 5.64
N ASN A 63 -15.79 23.30 5.61
CA ASN A 63 -15.00 23.17 6.84
C ASN A 63 -14.69 24.56 7.40
N PRO A 64 -15.09 24.92 8.66
CA PRO A 64 -15.00 26.29 9.17
C PRO A 64 -13.57 26.83 9.24
N GLU A 65 -12.59 25.97 9.53
CA GLU A 65 -11.18 26.35 9.55
C GLU A 65 -10.66 26.64 8.14
N LEU A 66 -11.00 25.78 7.15
CA LEU A 66 -10.64 26.00 5.77
C LEU A 66 -11.29 27.27 5.21
N GLU A 67 -12.58 27.52 5.48
CA GLU A 67 -13.26 28.73 5.00
C GLU A 67 -12.58 30.00 5.56
N GLU A 68 -12.10 29.96 6.80
CA GLU A 68 -11.38 31.09 7.39
C GLU A 68 -10.00 31.29 6.74
N VAL A 69 -9.27 30.21 6.45
CA VAL A 69 -8.00 30.26 5.69
C VAL A 69 -8.22 30.92 4.31
N LEU A 70 -9.31 30.57 3.63
CA LEU A 70 -9.66 31.16 2.33
C LEU A 70 -10.07 32.65 2.45
N ASN A 71 -10.91 32.98 3.43
CA ASN A 71 -11.36 34.35 3.69
C ASN A 71 -10.20 35.31 3.94
N ARG A 72 -9.21 34.86 4.71
CA ARG A 72 -7.98 35.64 5.01
C ARG A 72 -6.93 35.60 3.91
N LYS A 73 -7.13 34.80 2.86
CA LYS A 73 -6.14 34.56 1.80
C LYS A 73 -4.79 34.10 2.35
N MET A 74 -4.81 33.29 3.40
CA MET A 74 -3.59 32.70 3.97
C MET A 74 -2.92 31.78 2.94
N MET A 75 -1.61 31.62 3.03
CA MET A 75 -0.90 30.64 2.21
C MET A 75 -1.35 29.24 2.59
N TYR A 76 -1.81 28.45 1.62
CA TYR A 76 -2.14 27.05 1.80
C TYR A 76 -1.57 26.19 0.69
N ARG A 77 -1.30 24.91 1.01
CA ARG A 77 -0.73 23.89 0.12
C ARG A 77 -1.37 22.53 0.41
N SER A 78 -1.28 21.65 -0.57
CA SER A 78 -1.56 20.22 -0.34
C SER A 78 -0.35 19.51 0.27
N GLN A 79 -0.59 18.32 0.83
CA GLN A 79 0.48 17.44 1.31
C GLN A 79 1.54 17.19 0.23
N ALA A 80 1.11 16.86 -0.99
CA ALA A 80 2.01 16.50 -2.07
C ALA A 80 2.87 17.68 -2.55
N GLU A 81 2.31 18.91 -2.54
CA GLU A 81 3.08 20.11 -2.84
C GLU A 81 4.18 20.36 -1.82
N ILE A 82 3.88 20.24 -0.52
CA ILE A 82 4.90 20.43 0.54
C ILE A 82 5.97 19.33 0.46
N VAL A 83 5.57 18.07 0.26
CA VAL A 83 6.54 16.98 0.11
C VAL A 83 7.47 17.23 -1.08
N LYS A 84 6.92 17.69 -2.21
CA LYS A 84 7.70 18.06 -3.39
C LYS A 84 8.74 19.13 -3.08
N GLU A 85 8.32 20.24 -2.50
CA GLU A 85 9.20 21.41 -2.30
C GLU A 85 10.24 21.18 -1.18
N GLU A 86 9.83 20.58 -0.06
CA GLU A 86 10.69 20.42 1.10
C GLU A 86 11.59 19.18 1.07
N PHE A 87 11.17 18.10 0.39
CA PHE A 87 11.84 16.81 0.53
C PHE A 87 12.32 16.18 -0.78
N ILE A 88 11.70 16.53 -1.92
CA ILE A 88 12.04 15.90 -3.21
C ILE A 88 12.86 16.83 -4.11
N ARG A 89 12.51 18.12 -4.17
CA ARG A 89 13.19 19.08 -5.06
C ARG A 89 14.69 19.10 -4.82
N GLY A 90 15.46 18.93 -5.91
CA GLY A 90 16.93 18.88 -5.88
C GLY A 90 17.52 17.56 -5.42
N ARG A 91 16.68 16.52 -5.22
CA ARG A 91 17.13 15.17 -4.88
C ARG A 91 16.85 14.17 -5.99
N ARG A 92 17.56 13.06 -5.93
CA ARG A 92 17.32 11.88 -6.76
C ARG A 92 16.13 11.12 -6.17
N SER A 93 15.01 11.15 -6.85
CA SER A 93 13.76 10.59 -6.33
C SER A 93 13.41 9.27 -7.01
N LEU A 94 13.06 8.27 -6.20
CA LEU A 94 12.44 7.02 -6.63
C LEU A 94 10.97 7.04 -6.22
N VAL A 95 10.09 7.10 -7.21
CA VAL A 95 8.62 7.12 -7.02
C VAL A 95 8.07 5.74 -7.38
N ILE A 96 7.44 5.08 -6.42
CA ILE A 96 6.85 3.74 -6.61
C ILE A 96 5.33 3.83 -6.67
N ALA A 97 4.78 3.60 -7.85
CA ALA A 97 3.35 3.65 -8.14
C ALA A 97 2.80 2.28 -8.62
N GLY A 98 1.49 2.20 -8.71
CA GLY A 98 0.74 1.00 -9.09
C GLY A 98 -0.46 0.81 -8.18
N THR A 99 -1.47 0.08 -8.60
CA THR A 99 -2.65 -0.19 -7.77
C THR A 99 -2.26 -1.02 -6.54
N HIS A 100 -1.41 -2.03 -6.71
CA HIS A 100 -0.97 -2.94 -5.65
C HIS A 100 0.55 -2.94 -5.47
N GLY A 101 1.01 -3.35 -4.29
CA GLY A 101 2.42 -3.55 -3.99
C GLY A 101 3.20 -2.27 -3.62
N LYS A 102 2.64 -1.07 -3.79
CA LYS A 102 3.34 0.22 -3.53
C LYS A 102 4.11 0.25 -2.22
N THR A 103 3.42 0.05 -1.11
CA THR A 103 3.99 0.13 0.25
C THR A 103 5.14 -0.85 0.47
N THR A 104 4.94 -2.11 0.05
CA THR A 104 5.98 -3.15 0.17
C THR A 104 7.19 -2.82 -0.69
N THR A 105 6.97 -2.48 -1.97
CA THR A 105 8.05 -2.11 -2.90
C THR A 105 8.83 -0.90 -2.42
N THR A 106 8.14 0.14 -1.93
CA THR A 106 8.78 1.36 -1.38
C THR A 106 9.62 1.04 -0.14
N SER A 107 9.12 0.14 0.71
CA SER A 107 9.83 -0.26 1.93
C SER A 107 11.08 -1.09 1.62
N ILE A 108 11.00 -2.02 0.66
CA ILE A 108 12.16 -2.77 0.15
C ILE A 108 13.18 -1.79 -0.44
N ALA A 109 12.74 -0.84 -1.26
CA ALA A 109 13.61 0.15 -1.88
C ALA A 109 14.33 1.01 -0.85
N ALA A 110 13.61 1.53 0.15
CA ALA A 110 14.21 2.31 1.22
C ALA A 110 15.27 1.51 2.00
N TRP A 111 15.00 0.23 2.28
CA TRP A 111 15.93 -0.63 3.00
C TRP A 111 17.15 -1.02 2.16
N ILE A 112 16.98 -1.33 0.87
CA ILE A 112 18.09 -1.60 -0.05
C ILE A 112 18.99 -0.36 -0.19
N CYS A 113 18.42 0.83 -0.30
CA CYS A 113 19.19 2.07 -0.34
C CYS A 113 19.97 2.31 0.95
N GLU A 114 19.40 1.98 2.13
CA GLU A 114 20.10 2.06 3.41
C GLU A 114 21.30 1.12 3.47
N VAL A 115 21.10 -0.17 3.19
CA VAL A 115 22.17 -1.19 3.18
C VAL A 115 23.21 -0.88 2.09
N GLY A 116 22.76 -0.29 0.98
CA GLY A 116 23.61 0.20 -0.10
C GLY A 116 24.46 1.44 0.26
N GLY A 117 24.22 2.05 1.44
CA GLY A 117 24.97 3.21 1.92
C GLY A 117 24.49 4.55 1.37
N LEU A 118 23.30 4.62 0.77
CA LEU A 118 22.75 5.86 0.21
C LEU A 118 22.03 6.73 1.27
N ASP A 119 21.78 6.24 2.48
CA ASP A 119 21.11 6.96 3.60
C ASP A 119 19.83 7.70 3.16
N PRO A 120 18.84 7.02 2.52
CA PRO A 120 17.73 7.71 1.87
C PRO A 120 16.80 8.40 2.87
N GLY A 121 16.26 9.57 2.47
CA GLY A 121 15.00 10.03 3.00
C GLY A 121 13.85 9.19 2.41
N PHE A 122 12.77 8.98 3.14
CA PHE A 122 11.63 8.25 2.59
C PHE A 122 10.28 8.67 3.19
N LEU A 123 9.20 8.40 2.45
CA LEU A 123 7.81 8.47 2.90
C LEU A 123 7.03 7.27 2.36
N VAL A 124 6.51 6.45 3.25
CA VAL A 124 5.82 5.18 2.98
C VAL A 124 4.44 5.17 3.65
N GLY A 125 3.46 4.54 3.03
CA GLY A 125 2.08 4.43 3.56
C GLY A 125 1.91 3.49 4.76
N GLY A 126 3.00 2.86 5.24
CA GLY A 126 3.01 1.92 6.37
C GLY A 126 4.26 2.09 7.23
N ILE A 127 4.29 1.39 8.36
CA ILE A 127 5.47 1.38 9.25
C ILE A 127 6.44 0.31 8.74
N VAL A 128 7.59 0.75 8.22
CA VAL A 128 8.69 -0.13 7.80
C VAL A 128 9.39 -0.66 9.04
N GLN A 129 9.31 -1.97 9.29
CA GLN A 129 9.76 -2.54 10.58
C GLN A 129 11.27 -2.36 10.80
N ASN A 130 12.08 -2.35 9.74
CA ASN A 130 13.52 -2.08 9.82
C ASN A 130 13.86 -0.69 10.38
N PHE A 131 13.01 0.30 10.15
CA PHE A 131 13.19 1.67 10.63
C PHE A 131 12.30 2.02 11.83
N GLY A 132 11.26 1.21 12.08
CA GLY A 132 10.23 1.51 13.10
C GLY A 132 9.38 2.74 12.77
N ALA A 133 9.41 3.23 11.53
CA ALA A 133 8.77 4.47 11.11
C ALA A 133 8.18 4.39 9.71
N SER A 134 7.27 5.30 9.39
CA SER A 134 6.68 5.49 8.06
C SER A 134 7.41 6.56 7.23
N PHE A 135 8.32 7.29 7.83
CA PHE A 135 9.12 8.33 7.17
C PHE A 135 10.50 8.45 7.79
N ARG A 136 11.41 9.04 7.04
CA ARG A 136 12.74 9.45 7.51
C ARG A 136 13.20 10.69 6.76
N VAL A 137 13.80 11.62 7.47
CA VAL A 137 14.41 12.82 6.90
C VAL A 137 15.92 12.72 7.09
N THR A 138 16.68 12.81 6.00
CA THR A 138 18.13 12.74 5.98
C THR A 138 18.72 13.91 5.18
N LYS A 139 20.04 14.01 5.18
CA LYS A 139 20.78 14.97 4.34
C LYS A 139 21.17 14.37 2.97
N SER A 140 20.86 13.10 2.71
CA SER A 140 21.17 12.41 1.45
C SER A 140 20.48 13.07 0.27
N ASP A 141 21.08 12.93 -0.89
CA ASP A 141 20.48 13.32 -2.17
C ASP A 141 19.43 12.33 -2.66
N HIS A 142 19.20 11.19 -1.97
CA HIS A 142 18.25 10.16 -2.36
C HIS A 142 16.97 10.26 -1.55
N PHE A 143 15.83 10.13 -2.24
CA PHE A 143 14.52 10.12 -1.61
C PHE A 143 13.63 9.03 -2.24
N VAL A 144 13.05 8.17 -1.41
CA VAL A 144 12.16 7.07 -1.84
C VAL A 144 10.75 7.36 -1.37
N ILE A 145 9.78 7.34 -2.28
CA ILE A 145 8.42 7.72 -1.96
C ILE A 145 7.39 6.81 -2.63
N GLU A 146 6.33 6.52 -1.88
CA GLU A 146 5.13 5.86 -2.40
C GLU A 146 4.33 6.82 -3.26
N GLY A 147 4.20 6.48 -4.54
CA GLY A 147 3.44 7.22 -5.55
C GLY A 147 1.96 6.85 -5.52
N ASP A 148 1.21 7.51 -4.65
CA ASP A 148 -0.22 7.27 -4.48
C ASP A 148 -1.03 7.91 -5.62
N GLU A 149 -1.92 7.13 -6.22
CA GLU A 149 -2.85 7.55 -7.26
C GLU A 149 -4.07 8.32 -6.71
N TYR A 150 -4.25 8.36 -5.39
CA TYR A 150 -5.32 9.11 -4.76
C TYR A 150 -5.11 10.63 -4.90
N ASP A 151 -6.20 11.39 -5.01
CA ASP A 151 -6.15 12.86 -5.17
C ASP A 151 -5.50 13.56 -3.96
N THR A 152 -4.99 14.77 -4.15
CA THR A 152 -4.17 15.45 -3.13
C THR A 152 -4.99 16.25 -2.13
N ALA A 153 -5.93 17.06 -2.61
CA ALA A 153 -6.77 17.96 -1.80
C ALA A 153 -8.00 18.39 -2.60
N TYR A 154 -8.97 19.05 -1.95
CA TYR A 154 -10.20 19.49 -2.60
C TYR A 154 -9.95 20.45 -3.79
N PHE A 155 -8.88 21.24 -3.74
CA PHE A 155 -8.51 22.21 -4.79
C PHE A 155 -7.53 21.65 -5.84
N ASP A 156 -6.98 20.46 -5.61
CA ASP A 156 -6.08 19.77 -6.52
C ASP A 156 -6.47 18.29 -6.63
N LYS A 157 -7.27 18.00 -7.64
CA LYS A 157 -7.83 16.66 -7.90
C LYS A 157 -6.90 15.78 -8.73
N LYS A 158 -5.60 16.07 -8.73
CA LYS A 158 -4.59 15.22 -9.37
C LYS A 158 -4.10 14.16 -8.39
N PRO A 159 -3.65 13.00 -8.89
CA PRO A 159 -2.91 12.03 -8.08
C PRO A 159 -1.69 12.65 -7.40
N LYS A 160 -1.36 12.20 -6.19
CA LYS A 160 -0.20 12.70 -5.44
C LYS A 160 1.11 12.53 -6.20
N PHE A 161 1.28 11.41 -6.93
CA PHE A 161 2.49 11.15 -7.70
C PHE A 161 2.78 12.21 -8.78
N MET A 162 1.78 12.97 -9.24
CA MET A 162 1.97 14.06 -10.21
C MET A 162 2.86 15.18 -9.69
N HIS A 163 3.08 15.24 -8.38
CA HIS A 163 3.92 16.24 -7.73
C HIS A 163 5.36 15.76 -7.51
N TYR A 164 5.67 14.45 -7.55
CA TYR A 164 6.87 13.87 -6.95
C TYR A 164 8.15 13.87 -7.77
N LEU A 165 8.20 14.57 -8.91
CA LEU A 165 9.42 14.81 -9.71
C LEU A 165 10.31 13.55 -9.86
N PRO A 166 9.84 12.43 -10.42
CA PRO A 166 10.58 11.18 -10.42
C PRO A 166 11.87 11.26 -11.27
N GLU A 167 13.04 10.91 -10.69
CA GLU A 167 14.20 10.48 -11.49
C GLU A 167 13.98 9.05 -11.97
N ILE A 168 13.54 8.19 -11.05
CA ILE A 168 13.11 6.82 -11.36
C ILE A 168 11.65 6.68 -10.95
N ALA A 169 10.82 6.18 -11.86
CA ALA A 169 9.47 5.75 -11.53
C ALA A 169 9.31 4.25 -11.72
N ILE A 170 8.72 3.58 -10.72
CA ILE A 170 8.25 2.19 -10.84
C ILE A 170 6.72 2.24 -11.00
N VAL A 171 6.18 1.50 -11.96
CA VAL A 171 4.75 1.22 -12.10
C VAL A 171 4.57 -0.30 -12.02
N ASN A 172 4.13 -0.80 -10.87
CA ASN A 172 4.02 -2.25 -10.64
C ASN A 172 2.89 -2.88 -11.46
N ASN A 173 1.71 -2.30 -11.40
CA ASN A 173 0.49 -2.78 -12.04
C ASN A 173 -0.53 -1.63 -12.11
N ILE A 174 -1.55 -1.79 -12.95
CA ILE A 174 -2.67 -0.86 -13.04
C ILE A 174 -3.96 -1.69 -13.09
N GLU A 175 -4.86 -1.45 -12.14
CA GLU A 175 -6.19 -2.02 -12.07
C GLU A 175 -7.21 -0.94 -11.67
N PHE A 176 -8.50 -1.23 -11.83
CA PHE A 176 -9.54 -0.32 -11.38
C PHE A 176 -9.68 -0.39 -9.86
N ASP A 177 -9.41 0.72 -9.19
CA ASP A 177 -9.62 0.93 -7.76
C ASP A 177 -10.04 2.40 -7.52
N HIS A 178 -10.30 2.78 -6.28
CA HIS A 178 -10.68 4.14 -5.90
C HIS A 178 -11.90 4.66 -6.65
N ALA A 179 -12.98 3.86 -6.67
CA ALA A 179 -14.25 4.17 -7.34
C ALA A 179 -14.96 5.42 -6.78
N ASP A 180 -14.48 5.98 -5.67
CA ASP A 180 -14.91 7.25 -5.10
C ASP A 180 -14.32 8.47 -5.83
N ILE A 181 -13.23 8.32 -6.57
CA ILE A 181 -12.56 9.40 -7.29
C ILE A 181 -12.40 9.14 -8.79
N TYR A 182 -12.39 7.87 -9.22
CA TYR A 182 -12.28 7.47 -10.62
C TYR A 182 -13.56 6.82 -11.12
N ARG A 183 -14.04 7.22 -12.27
CA ARG A 183 -15.26 6.69 -12.89
C ARG A 183 -15.05 5.32 -13.51
N ASP A 184 -13.87 5.11 -14.10
CA ASP A 184 -13.55 3.92 -14.86
C ASP A 184 -12.03 3.69 -14.97
N LEU A 185 -11.65 2.55 -15.52
CA LEU A 185 -10.25 2.18 -15.75
C LEU A 185 -9.53 3.14 -16.71
N GLN A 186 -10.24 3.75 -17.66
CA GLN A 186 -9.61 4.67 -18.64
C GLN A 186 -9.11 5.94 -17.96
N GLU A 187 -9.85 6.43 -16.96
CA GLU A 187 -9.41 7.57 -16.17
C GLU A 187 -8.14 7.28 -15.37
N ILE A 188 -8.03 6.08 -14.80
CA ILE A 188 -6.81 5.62 -14.13
C ILE A 188 -5.65 5.46 -15.12
N LYS A 189 -5.86 4.80 -16.27
CA LYS A 189 -4.86 4.68 -17.34
C LYS A 189 -4.32 6.06 -17.75
N PHE A 190 -5.20 7.04 -17.91
CA PHE A 190 -4.80 8.41 -18.23
C PHE A 190 -3.89 9.02 -17.15
N GLN A 191 -4.15 8.81 -15.86
CA GLN A 191 -3.28 9.31 -14.81
C GLN A 191 -1.91 8.64 -14.82
N PHE A 192 -1.85 7.32 -15.00
CA PHE A 192 -0.58 6.60 -15.08
C PHE A 192 0.23 6.97 -16.34
N SER A 193 -0.41 7.20 -17.48
CA SER A 193 0.29 7.70 -18.68
C SER A 193 0.94 9.06 -18.44
N ARG A 194 0.30 9.94 -17.65
CA ARG A 194 0.88 11.22 -17.23
C ARG A 194 2.08 11.04 -16.30
N LEU A 195 2.00 10.12 -15.32
CA LEU A 195 3.14 9.78 -14.47
C LEU A 195 4.33 9.30 -15.30
N MET A 196 4.10 8.35 -16.22
CA MET A 196 5.15 7.82 -17.10
C MET A 196 5.83 8.94 -17.91
N ASN A 197 5.06 9.93 -18.35
CA ASN A 197 5.56 11.07 -19.10
C ASN A 197 6.29 12.13 -18.25
N LEU A 198 6.20 12.06 -16.92
CA LEU A 198 6.96 12.93 -16.01
C LEU A 198 8.41 12.49 -15.83
N VAL A 199 8.76 11.25 -16.18
CA VAL A 199 10.11 10.74 -16.01
C VAL A 199 11.03 11.41 -17.02
N PRO A 200 12.11 12.10 -16.59
CA PRO A 200 12.97 12.85 -17.49
C PRO A 200 13.82 11.97 -18.39
N GLY A 201 14.36 12.50 -19.48
CA GLY A 201 15.15 11.77 -20.45
C GLY A 201 16.42 11.11 -19.89
N ASN A 202 16.96 11.63 -18.80
CA ASN A 202 18.09 11.05 -18.06
C ASN A 202 17.66 10.13 -16.91
N GLY A 203 16.33 9.94 -16.75
CA GLY A 203 15.75 9.08 -15.72
C GLY A 203 15.50 7.65 -16.19
N ARG A 204 14.70 6.89 -15.44
CA ARG A 204 14.26 5.53 -15.77
C ARG A 204 12.79 5.31 -15.43
N LEU A 205 12.07 4.70 -16.35
CA LEU A 205 10.73 4.20 -16.14
C LEU A 205 10.78 2.66 -16.07
N ILE A 206 10.41 2.09 -14.93
CA ILE A 206 10.44 0.66 -14.63
C ILE A 206 8.99 0.18 -14.57
N VAL A 207 8.58 -0.77 -15.41
CA VAL A 207 7.17 -1.11 -15.61
C VAL A 207 6.93 -2.61 -15.54
N GLY A 208 5.93 -3.02 -14.73
CA GLY A 208 5.52 -4.40 -14.55
C GLY A 208 4.61 -4.88 -15.68
N ILE A 209 5.16 -5.56 -16.67
CA ILE A 209 4.41 -5.96 -17.85
C ILE A 209 3.60 -7.25 -17.71
N ASP A 210 3.61 -7.89 -16.55
CA ASP A 210 2.65 -8.94 -16.22
C ASP A 210 1.23 -8.37 -16.07
N SER A 211 1.10 -7.05 -15.81
CA SER A 211 -0.18 -6.35 -15.84
C SER A 211 -0.59 -6.02 -17.29
N PRO A 212 -1.71 -6.58 -17.79
CA PRO A 212 -2.19 -6.28 -19.15
C PRO A 212 -2.43 -4.78 -19.36
N VAL A 213 -2.96 -4.10 -18.34
CA VAL A 213 -3.27 -2.67 -18.42
C VAL A 213 -1.99 -1.81 -18.51
N VAL A 214 -0.90 -2.21 -17.86
CA VAL A 214 0.41 -1.54 -18.03
C VAL A 214 0.89 -1.67 -19.47
N ARG A 215 0.75 -2.85 -20.09
CA ARG A 215 1.08 -3.05 -21.52
C ARG A 215 0.27 -2.12 -22.42
N GLU A 216 -1.05 -2.06 -22.21
CA GLU A 216 -1.94 -1.18 -22.99
C GLU A 216 -1.49 0.29 -22.87
N VAL A 217 -1.17 0.77 -21.65
CA VAL A 217 -0.68 2.15 -21.46
C VAL A 217 0.67 2.36 -22.15
N LEU A 218 1.60 1.40 -22.10
CA LEU A 218 2.87 1.49 -22.81
C LEU A 218 2.70 1.57 -24.32
N ASP A 219 1.80 0.77 -24.88
CA ASP A 219 1.49 0.78 -26.31
C ASP A 219 0.90 2.14 -26.75
N GLU A 220 -0.02 2.70 -25.95
CA GLU A 220 -0.58 4.04 -26.17
C GLU A 220 0.47 5.16 -26.06
N MET A 221 1.52 4.95 -25.28
CA MET A 221 2.62 5.87 -25.04
C MET A 221 3.82 5.68 -25.99
N GLN A 222 3.75 4.73 -26.93
CA GLN A 222 4.81 4.45 -27.90
C GLN A 222 5.17 5.73 -28.67
N GLY A 223 6.47 6.05 -28.73
CA GLY A 223 6.98 7.28 -29.38
C GLY A 223 6.77 8.58 -28.59
N LYS A 224 6.15 8.52 -27.39
CA LYS A 224 5.90 9.70 -26.54
C LYS A 224 6.77 9.71 -25.27
N LEU A 225 7.45 8.60 -24.94
CA LEU A 225 8.35 8.50 -23.81
C LEU A 225 9.77 8.85 -24.24
N PHE A 226 10.40 9.75 -23.50
CA PHE A 226 11.77 10.23 -23.76
C PHE A 226 12.79 9.69 -22.78
N THR A 227 12.36 8.82 -21.87
CA THR A 227 13.19 8.15 -20.85
C THR A 227 13.54 6.73 -21.25
N THR A 228 14.54 6.14 -20.59
CA THR A 228 14.80 4.70 -20.70
C THR A 228 13.70 3.91 -20.04
N VAL A 229 13.04 3.00 -20.78
CA VAL A 229 12.02 2.09 -20.27
C VAL A 229 12.64 0.72 -19.99
N GLU A 230 12.46 0.24 -18.78
CA GLU A 230 12.88 -1.09 -18.30
C GLU A 230 11.63 -1.90 -17.93
N SER A 231 11.27 -2.88 -18.74
CA SER A 231 10.15 -3.77 -18.43
C SER A 231 10.59 -4.89 -17.48
N PHE A 232 9.72 -5.27 -16.56
CA PHE A 232 9.95 -6.40 -15.68
C PHE A 232 8.72 -7.28 -15.51
N GLY A 233 8.95 -8.54 -15.15
CA GLY A 233 7.87 -9.50 -14.90
C GLY A 233 8.36 -10.94 -14.78
N LEU A 234 7.40 -11.85 -14.74
CA LEU A 234 7.62 -13.30 -14.85
C LEU A 234 7.45 -13.76 -16.31
N SER A 235 6.82 -12.92 -17.14
CA SER A 235 6.57 -13.18 -18.55
C SER A 235 7.87 -13.22 -19.36
N ASP A 236 7.91 -14.08 -20.39
CA ASP A 236 9.12 -14.34 -21.20
C ASP A 236 9.60 -13.15 -22.02
N ASP A 237 8.75 -12.18 -22.29
CA ASP A 237 9.04 -10.96 -23.04
C ASP A 237 9.48 -9.77 -22.17
N ALA A 238 9.55 -9.96 -20.84
CA ALA A 238 10.10 -8.95 -19.94
C ALA A 238 11.62 -8.81 -20.13
N LYS A 239 12.12 -7.58 -20.22
CA LYS A 239 13.55 -7.29 -20.29
C LYS A 239 14.29 -7.78 -19.04
N TRP A 240 13.67 -7.55 -17.86
CA TRP A 240 14.11 -8.09 -16.59
C TRP A 240 13.11 -9.13 -16.12
N GLN A 241 13.55 -10.35 -15.98
CA GLN A 241 12.69 -11.49 -15.69
C GLN A 241 13.16 -12.23 -14.46
N ALA A 242 12.23 -12.59 -13.57
CA ALA A 242 12.49 -13.57 -12.53
C ALA A 242 12.09 -14.96 -13.00
N ARG A 243 13.03 -15.91 -12.93
CA ARG A 243 12.87 -17.34 -13.30
C ARG A 243 13.33 -18.23 -12.18
N TYR A 244 13.03 -19.52 -12.31
CA TYR A 244 13.45 -20.57 -11.35
C TYR A 244 13.06 -20.20 -9.91
N ILE A 245 11.78 -19.76 -9.78
CA ILE A 245 11.24 -19.33 -8.50
C ILE A 245 10.95 -20.57 -7.66
N ASP A 246 11.57 -20.65 -6.48
CA ASP A 246 11.38 -21.71 -5.51
C ASP A 246 10.84 -21.12 -4.20
N PHE A 247 9.69 -21.61 -3.79
CA PHE A 247 9.02 -21.24 -2.53
C PHE A 247 9.18 -22.33 -1.45
N SER A 248 10.04 -23.30 -1.66
CA SER A 248 10.28 -24.37 -0.69
C SER A 248 10.99 -23.83 0.56
N GLY A 249 10.44 -24.09 1.73
CA GLY A 249 11.02 -23.65 3.02
C GLY A 249 10.53 -22.27 3.48
N ASP A 250 11.37 -21.58 4.25
CA ASP A 250 11.04 -20.29 4.88
C ASP A 250 11.38 -19.06 4.02
N THR A 251 11.98 -19.30 2.86
CA THR A 251 12.48 -18.27 1.94
C THR A 251 11.99 -18.50 0.52
N THR A 252 12.01 -17.46 -0.27
CA THR A 252 11.77 -17.50 -1.72
C THR A 252 13.08 -17.26 -2.44
N ARG A 253 13.49 -18.19 -3.31
CA ARG A 253 14.67 -18.07 -4.19
C ARG A 253 14.25 -17.83 -5.61
N PHE A 254 14.99 -17.00 -6.33
CA PHE A 254 14.73 -16.75 -7.74
C PHE A 254 15.99 -16.26 -8.45
N THR A 255 16.07 -16.54 -9.75
CA THR A 255 17.15 -16.05 -10.61
C THR A 255 16.62 -14.90 -11.45
N VAL A 256 17.35 -13.78 -11.44
CA VAL A 256 17.06 -12.60 -12.28
C VAL A 256 17.79 -12.73 -13.60
N PHE A 257 17.08 -12.56 -14.69
CA PHE A 257 17.60 -12.45 -16.04
C PHE A 257 17.43 -11.02 -16.55
N ARG A 258 18.39 -10.54 -17.30
CA ARG A 258 18.34 -9.28 -18.04
C ARG A 258 18.65 -9.56 -19.52
N ASP A 259 17.76 -9.14 -20.41
CA ASP A 259 17.90 -9.39 -21.86
C ASP A 259 18.22 -10.88 -22.18
N GLY A 260 17.58 -11.81 -21.46
CA GLY A 260 17.77 -13.25 -21.63
C GLY A 260 19.03 -13.85 -20.99
N HIS A 261 19.90 -13.04 -20.37
CA HIS A 261 21.12 -13.50 -19.70
C HIS A 261 20.96 -13.48 -18.18
N SER A 262 21.45 -14.52 -17.50
CA SER A 262 21.45 -14.55 -16.03
C SER A 262 22.21 -13.35 -15.48
N TRP A 263 21.52 -12.56 -14.66
CA TRP A 263 22.06 -11.36 -14.02
C TRP A 263 22.47 -11.63 -12.57
N GLY A 264 21.73 -12.47 -11.84
CA GLY A 264 22.05 -12.83 -10.46
C GLY A 264 20.97 -13.71 -9.83
N GLU A 265 21.33 -14.37 -8.73
CA GLU A 265 20.43 -15.17 -7.90
C GLU A 265 20.14 -14.43 -6.61
N PHE A 266 18.91 -14.50 -6.12
CA PHE A 266 18.46 -13.81 -4.92
C PHE A 266 17.58 -14.69 -4.07
N GLU A 267 17.61 -14.44 -2.77
CA GLU A 267 16.79 -15.07 -1.76
C GLU A 267 16.15 -14.01 -0.87
N THR A 268 14.88 -14.20 -0.50
CA THR A 268 14.12 -13.28 0.36
C THR A 268 13.18 -14.04 1.27
N HIS A 269 12.85 -13.47 2.45
CA HIS A 269 11.80 -14.01 3.34
C HIS A 269 10.37 -13.64 2.89
N LEU A 270 10.23 -12.82 1.85
CA LEU A 270 8.92 -12.47 1.30
C LEU A 270 8.40 -13.62 0.42
N ILE A 271 7.10 -13.91 0.53
CA ILE A 271 6.47 -15.05 -0.12
C ILE A 271 5.47 -14.55 -1.15
N GLY A 272 5.29 -15.35 -2.20
CA GLY A 272 4.35 -15.10 -3.29
C GLY A 272 4.97 -14.41 -4.50
N GLU A 273 4.46 -14.75 -5.68
CA GLU A 273 4.93 -14.22 -6.96
C GLU A 273 4.87 -12.68 -7.03
N PHE A 274 3.84 -12.07 -6.43
CA PHE A 274 3.72 -10.62 -6.37
C PHE A 274 4.88 -9.97 -5.61
N ASN A 275 5.40 -10.62 -4.56
CA ASN A 275 6.58 -10.13 -3.85
C ASN A 275 7.87 -10.36 -4.64
N VAL A 276 7.96 -11.42 -5.44
CA VAL A 276 9.07 -11.59 -6.39
C VAL A 276 9.07 -10.43 -7.41
N ARG A 277 7.90 -10.05 -7.94
CA ARG A 277 7.76 -8.86 -8.82
C ARG A 277 8.16 -7.57 -8.10
N ASN A 278 7.73 -7.38 -6.85
CA ASN A 278 8.13 -6.22 -6.03
C ASN A 278 9.65 -6.15 -5.84
N CYS A 279 10.30 -7.29 -5.50
CA CYS A 279 11.76 -7.39 -5.37
C CYS A 279 12.46 -7.09 -6.71
N LEU A 280 11.96 -7.67 -7.81
CA LEU A 280 12.54 -7.46 -9.14
C LEU A 280 12.51 -5.99 -9.55
N ALA A 281 11.39 -5.29 -9.34
CA ALA A 281 11.27 -3.86 -9.62
C ALA A 281 12.32 -3.03 -8.86
N VAL A 282 12.55 -3.36 -7.59
CA VAL A 282 13.52 -2.64 -6.76
C VAL A 282 14.97 -3.01 -7.13
N ILE A 283 15.25 -4.26 -7.51
CA ILE A 283 16.57 -4.67 -8.03
C ILE A 283 16.96 -3.78 -9.21
N ILE A 284 16.05 -3.51 -10.13
CA ILE A 284 16.31 -2.66 -11.31
C ILE A 284 16.61 -1.21 -10.89
N ALA A 285 15.85 -0.68 -9.94
CA ALA A 285 16.08 0.67 -9.43
C ALA A 285 17.40 0.77 -8.67
N ALA A 286 17.75 -0.26 -7.90
CA ALA A 286 19.01 -0.35 -7.16
C ALA A 286 20.23 -0.45 -8.10
N ASP A 287 20.14 -1.26 -9.18
CA ASP A 287 21.15 -1.32 -10.24
C ASP A 287 21.34 0.05 -10.89
N ALA A 288 20.25 0.77 -11.16
CA ALA A 288 20.30 2.12 -11.74
C ALA A 288 20.99 3.14 -10.84
N TRP A 289 20.93 2.96 -9.53
CA TRP A 289 21.63 3.79 -8.53
C TRP A 289 22.99 3.22 -8.12
N GLY A 290 23.47 2.16 -8.78
CA GLY A 290 24.80 1.61 -8.59
C GLY A 290 24.99 0.79 -7.31
N ILE A 291 23.89 0.29 -6.71
CA ILE A 291 23.96 -0.60 -5.55
C ILE A 291 24.35 -2.00 -6.02
N SER A 292 25.40 -2.58 -5.41
CA SER A 292 25.90 -3.90 -5.83
C SER A 292 24.92 -5.04 -5.47
N ARG A 293 25.02 -6.15 -6.18
CA ARG A 293 24.17 -7.35 -5.97
C ARG A 293 24.31 -7.90 -4.56
N GLU A 294 25.52 -7.89 -4.01
CA GLU A 294 25.83 -8.34 -2.66
C GLU A 294 25.09 -7.47 -1.62
N LYS A 295 25.03 -6.15 -1.86
CA LYS A 295 24.28 -5.24 -0.99
C LYS A 295 22.77 -5.42 -1.12
N ILE A 296 22.27 -5.70 -2.31
CA ILE A 296 20.86 -6.04 -2.54
C ILE A 296 20.51 -7.33 -1.79
N GLN A 297 21.33 -8.40 -1.91
CA GLN A 297 21.11 -9.64 -1.17
C GLN A 297 21.19 -9.41 0.34
N GLN A 298 22.20 -8.71 0.84
CA GLN A 298 22.29 -8.36 2.26
C GLN A 298 21.03 -7.62 2.78
N ALA A 299 20.43 -6.78 1.94
CA ALA A 299 19.21 -6.09 2.29
C ALA A 299 18.00 -7.07 2.35
N PHE A 300 17.87 -7.99 1.40
CA PHE A 300 16.84 -9.02 1.43
C PHE A 300 16.94 -9.93 2.67
N ASP A 301 18.15 -10.35 3.05
CA ASP A 301 18.40 -11.18 4.22
C ASP A 301 17.96 -10.52 5.54
N THR A 302 17.97 -9.19 5.57
CA THR A 302 17.71 -8.40 6.78
C THR A 302 16.39 -7.62 6.75
N PHE A 303 15.62 -7.73 5.66
CA PHE A 303 14.35 -7.03 5.52
C PHE A 303 13.27 -7.65 6.42
N LYS A 304 12.68 -6.83 7.28
CA LYS A 304 11.67 -7.25 8.27
C LYS A 304 10.22 -7.01 7.81
N SER A 305 10.01 -6.65 6.55
CA SER A 305 8.70 -6.33 5.99
C SER A 305 8.04 -5.05 6.59
N VAL A 306 6.79 -4.88 6.31
CA VAL A 306 5.94 -3.76 6.74
C VAL A 306 4.83 -4.29 7.63
N LYS A 307 4.43 -3.56 8.64
CA LYS A 307 3.27 -3.92 9.45
C LYS A 307 2.03 -4.10 8.58
N ARG A 308 1.22 -5.09 8.92
CA ARG A 308 -0.02 -5.41 8.21
C ARG A 308 0.17 -5.83 6.74
N ARG A 309 1.28 -6.50 6.41
CA ARG A 309 1.56 -7.14 5.13
C ARG A 309 1.97 -8.60 5.39
N MET A 310 0.98 -9.49 5.41
CA MET A 310 1.10 -10.88 5.86
C MET A 310 1.83 -10.97 7.23
N GLU A 311 1.57 -10.01 8.11
CA GLU A 311 2.21 -9.92 9.42
C GLU A 311 1.66 -11.00 10.35
N VAL A 312 2.53 -11.88 10.82
CA VAL A 312 2.16 -12.84 11.87
C VAL A 312 2.03 -12.07 13.19
N ARG A 313 0.81 -11.94 13.69
CA ARG A 313 0.49 -11.25 14.95
C ARG A 313 0.80 -12.10 16.17
N GLY A 314 0.74 -13.42 16.03
CA GLY A 314 1.02 -14.39 17.06
C GLY A 314 0.53 -15.79 16.71
N THR A 315 0.93 -16.74 17.57
CA THR A 315 0.44 -18.12 17.52
C THR A 315 0.04 -18.54 18.92
N GLU A 316 -1.25 -18.83 19.13
CA GLU A 316 -1.81 -19.28 20.42
C GLU A 316 -2.62 -20.57 20.18
N ARG A 317 -2.53 -21.54 21.08
CA ARG A 317 -3.14 -22.88 20.93
C ARG A 317 -2.84 -23.56 19.58
N GLY A 318 -1.67 -23.29 18.99
CA GLY A 318 -1.28 -23.79 17.65
C GLY A 318 -1.97 -23.08 16.48
N VAL A 319 -2.82 -22.08 16.72
CA VAL A 319 -3.47 -21.25 15.70
C VAL A 319 -2.60 -20.06 15.39
N THR A 320 -2.25 -19.89 14.12
CA THR A 320 -1.47 -18.72 13.63
C THR A 320 -2.40 -17.62 13.14
N VAL A 321 -2.28 -16.42 13.70
CA VAL A 321 -3.09 -15.24 13.33
C VAL A 321 -2.26 -14.28 12.49
N ILE A 322 -2.75 -13.96 11.29
CA ILE A 322 -2.08 -13.11 10.30
C ILE A 322 -2.93 -11.86 10.01
N ASP A 323 -2.27 -10.71 9.99
CA ASP A 323 -2.85 -9.41 9.63
C ASP A 323 -2.39 -9.00 8.23
N ASP A 324 -3.31 -8.74 7.33
CA ASP A 324 -3.01 -8.22 6.01
C ASP A 324 -3.93 -7.05 5.62
N PHE A 325 -3.37 -6.11 4.89
CA PHE A 325 -4.07 -4.91 4.42
C PHE A 325 -4.85 -5.14 3.12
N ALA A 326 -4.84 -6.36 2.56
CA ALA A 326 -5.54 -6.70 1.32
C ALA A 326 -7.03 -6.34 1.42
N HIS A 327 -7.51 -5.60 0.44
CA HIS A 327 -8.89 -5.12 0.36
C HIS A 327 -9.43 -5.04 -1.07
N HIS A 328 -8.63 -5.28 -2.08
CA HIS A 328 -9.02 -5.44 -3.48
C HIS A 328 -9.05 -6.93 -3.83
N PRO A 329 -9.94 -7.41 -4.73
CA PRO A 329 -10.03 -8.84 -5.04
C PRO A 329 -8.69 -9.47 -5.42
N THR A 330 -7.93 -8.85 -6.31
CA THR A 330 -6.59 -9.31 -6.70
C THR A 330 -5.63 -9.42 -5.52
N ALA A 331 -5.63 -8.43 -4.61
CA ALA A 331 -4.77 -8.46 -3.43
C ALA A 331 -5.19 -9.55 -2.44
N VAL A 332 -6.49 -9.80 -2.27
CA VAL A 332 -7.03 -10.89 -1.44
C VAL A 332 -6.59 -12.24 -2.01
N GLU A 333 -6.77 -12.47 -3.31
CA GLU A 333 -6.36 -13.70 -3.98
C GLU A 333 -4.86 -13.96 -3.86
N GLU A 334 -4.02 -12.97 -4.19
CA GLU A 334 -2.56 -13.09 -4.13
C GLU A 334 -2.07 -13.35 -2.70
N THR A 335 -2.67 -12.69 -1.69
CA THR A 335 -2.37 -12.94 -0.27
C THR A 335 -2.71 -14.37 0.12
N LEU A 336 -3.92 -14.85 -0.21
CA LEU A 336 -4.35 -16.21 0.13
C LEU A 336 -3.54 -17.27 -0.63
N LYS A 337 -3.19 -17.01 -1.90
CA LYS A 337 -2.30 -17.86 -2.69
C LYS A 337 -0.93 -18.00 -2.02
N ALA A 338 -0.33 -16.89 -1.62
CA ALA A 338 0.96 -16.90 -0.93
C ALA A 338 0.91 -17.61 0.43
N LEU A 339 -0.15 -17.39 1.20
CA LEU A 339 -0.35 -18.06 2.48
C LEU A 339 -0.58 -19.57 2.31
N ARG A 340 -1.32 -20.00 1.28
CA ARG A 340 -1.49 -21.41 0.93
C ARG A 340 -0.15 -22.08 0.64
N MET A 341 0.72 -21.41 -0.10
CA MET A 341 2.06 -21.91 -0.40
C MET A 341 2.92 -22.04 0.86
N LYS A 342 2.87 -21.04 1.77
CA LYS A 342 3.64 -21.04 3.01
C LYS A 342 3.16 -22.07 4.02
N TYR A 343 1.86 -22.23 4.13
CA TYR A 343 1.21 -23.07 5.15
C TYR A 343 0.53 -24.28 4.49
N ASP A 344 1.25 -24.93 3.57
CA ASP A 344 0.74 -26.10 2.88
C ASP A 344 0.28 -27.19 3.87
N GLY A 345 -0.84 -27.85 3.55
CA GLY A 345 -1.47 -28.85 4.40
C GLY A 345 -2.17 -28.33 5.67
N ARG A 346 -2.07 -27.04 6.01
CA ARG A 346 -2.81 -26.44 7.12
C ARG A 346 -4.14 -25.87 6.65
N ARG A 347 -5.17 -25.89 7.51
CA ARG A 347 -6.45 -25.24 7.20
C ARG A 347 -6.28 -23.72 7.21
N LEU A 348 -6.55 -23.06 6.06
CA LEU A 348 -6.48 -21.62 5.86
C LEU A 348 -7.87 -20.99 5.94
N ILE A 349 -8.09 -20.18 6.94
CA ILE A 349 -9.35 -19.47 7.18
C ILE A 349 -9.16 -18.00 6.79
N ALA A 350 -9.95 -17.54 5.82
CA ALA A 350 -9.97 -16.14 5.39
C ALA A 350 -11.05 -15.37 6.14
N VAL A 351 -10.69 -14.29 6.83
CA VAL A 351 -11.62 -13.36 7.48
C VAL A 351 -11.47 -12.00 6.82
N PHE A 352 -12.52 -11.51 6.16
CA PHE A 352 -12.45 -10.32 5.31
C PHE A 352 -13.47 -9.25 5.73
N GLU A 353 -13.02 -7.98 5.84
CA GLU A 353 -13.86 -6.81 6.08
C GLU A 353 -13.93 -5.94 4.82
N PRO A 354 -15.09 -5.81 4.14
CA PRO A 354 -15.30 -4.84 3.07
C PRO A 354 -15.37 -3.42 3.64
N ARG A 355 -14.27 -2.68 3.61
CA ARG A 355 -14.17 -1.39 4.30
C ARG A 355 -13.71 -0.23 3.43
N SER A 356 -12.82 -0.45 2.44
CA SER A 356 -12.40 0.60 1.51
C SER A 356 -13.59 1.10 0.67
N TRP A 357 -13.47 2.29 0.09
CA TRP A 357 -14.55 2.81 -0.75
C TRP A 357 -14.93 1.84 -1.87
N SER A 358 -13.95 1.32 -2.57
CA SER A 358 -14.17 0.36 -3.67
C SER A 358 -14.69 -0.98 -3.17
N SER A 359 -14.12 -1.55 -2.09
CA SER A 359 -14.50 -2.88 -1.59
C SER A 359 -15.94 -2.98 -1.12
N ARG A 360 -16.58 -1.85 -0.84
CA ARG A 360 -17.98 -1.79 -0.42
C ARG A 360 -18.98 -1.79 -1.58
N LEU A 361 -18.51 -1.72 -2.83
CA LEU A 361 -19.38 -1.59 -4.01
C LEU A 361 -19.59 -2.92 -4.72
N ALA A 362 -20.79 -3.13 -5.24
CA ALA A 362 -21.19 -4.34 -5.96
C ALA A 362 -20.43 -4.59 -7.27
N ILE A 363 -19.68 -3.61 -7.77
CA ILE A 363 -18.79 -3.81 -8.95
C ILE A 363 -17.74 -4.89 -8.71
N PHE A 364 -17.42 -5.18 -7.44
CA PHE A 364 -16.49 -6.24 -7.05
C PHE A 364 -17.16 -7.52 -6.55
N GLN A 365 -18.50 -7.64 -6.66
CA GLN A 365 -19.25 -8.83 -6.24
C GLN A 365 -18.69 -10.11 -6.85
N GLU A 366 -18.65 -10.19 -8.18
CA GLU A 366 -18.14 -11.35 -8.90
C GLU A 366 -16.62 -11.52 -8.76
N PRO A 367 -15.76 -10.48 -8.83
CA PRO A 367 -14.34 -10.63 -8.53
C PRO A 367 -14.05 -11.17 -7.13
N TYR A 368 -14.77 -10.72 -6.08
CA TYR A 368 -14.56 -11.25 -4.74
C TYR A 368 -14.97 -12.72 -4.62
N SER A 369 -16.05 -13.15 -5.28
CA SER A 369 -16.45 -14.55 -5.19
C SER A 369 -15.32 -15.51 -5.58
N LYS A 370 -14.45 -15.12 -6.51
CA LYS A 370 -13.30 -15.88 -7.00
C LYS A 370 -12.04 -15.72 -6.14
N ALA A 371 -11.88 -14.57 -5.49
CA ALA A 371 -10.65 -14.19 -4.77
C ALA A 371 -10.33 -15.13 -3.58
N PHE A 372 -11.33 -15.83 -3.04
CA PHE A 372 -11.17 -16.72 -1.89
C PHE A 372 -10.85 -18.18 -2.24
N SER A 373 -10.57 -18.49 -3.50
CA SER A 373 -10.35 -19.87 -4.00
C SER A 373 -9.27 -20.65 -3.24
N TYR A 374 -8.28 -19.98 -2.68
CA TYR A 374 -7.19 -20.58 -1.91
C TYR A 374 -7.49 -20.83 -0.43
N ALA A 375 -8.60 -20.30 0.10
CA ALA A 375 -9.03 -20.55 1.48
C ALA A 375 -9.80 -21.87 1.60
N ASP A 376 -9.78 -22.47 2.80
CA ASP A 376 -10.61 -23.64 3.14
C ASP A 376 -11.93 -23.25 3.79
N TYR A 377 -11.97 -22.08 4.42
CA TYR A 377 -13.14 -21.50 5.03
C TYR A 377 -13.10 -19.97 4.91
N VAL A 378 -14.22 -19.35 4.59
CA VAL A 378 -14.32 -17.90 4.35
C VAL A 378 -15.33 -17.27 5.29
N ILE A 379 -14.93 -16.20 5.94
CA ILE A 379 -15.80 -15.39 6.82
C ILE A 379 -15.80 -13.96 6.29
N ILE A 380 -16.97 -13.45 5.95
CA ILE A 380 -17.16 -12.09 5.46
C ILE A 380 -17.82 -11.25 6.55
N ALA A 381 -17.21 -10.13 6.93
CA ALA A 381 -17.85 -9.15 7.81
C ALA A 381 -18.89 -8.32 7.06
N GLY A 382 -19.86 -7.78 7.78
CA GLY A 382 -20.80 -6.80 7.24
C GLY A 382 -20.08 -5.59 6.64
N VAL A 383 -20.66 -5.02 5.59
CA VAL A 383 -20.09 -3.85 4.89
C VAL A 383 -19.99 -2.66 5.84
N TYR A 384 -18.79 -2.11 5.98
CA TYR A 384 -18.55 -0.98 6.87
C TYR A 384 -19.26 0.29 6.37
N ASN A 385 -20.06 0.94 7.23
CA ASN A 385 -20.75 2.21 6.95
C ASN A 385 -21.51 2.21 5.61
N THR A 386 -22.52 1.37 5.51
CA THR A 386 -23.36 1.16 4.30
C THR A 386 -24.06 2.43 3.81
N SER A 387 -24.46 3.35 4.71
CA SER A 387 -25.12 4.60 4.33
C SER A 387 -24.27 5.48 3.42
N LYS A 388 -22.98 5.60 3.70
CA LYS A 388 -22.04 6.35 2.81
C LYS A 388 -21.71 5.58 1.54
N ALA A 389 -21.66 4.25 1.59
CA ALA A 389 -21.40 3.43 0.40
C ALA A 389 -22.52 3.55 -0.64
N SER A 390 -23.77 3.62 -0.20
CA SER A 390 -24.95 3.74 -1.08
C SER A 390 -25.01 5.07 -1.86
N GLU A 391 -24.28 6.10 -1.41
CA GLU A 391 -24.17 7.37 -2.15
C GLU A 391 -23.29 7.23 -3.43
N LEU A 392 -22.39 6.24 -3.47
CA LEU A 392 -21.48 6.00 -4.58
C LEU A 392 -22.00 4.96 -5.58
N GLY A 393 -22.94 4.12 -5.18
CA GLY A 393 -23.48 3.09 -6.05
C GLY A 393 -24.14 1.93 -5.31
N LYS A 394 -24.42 0.83 -6.03
CA LYS A 394 -24.95 -0.39 -5.43
C LYS A 394 -23.91 -0.96 -4.46
N VAL A 395 -24.32 -1.18 -3.22
CA VAL A 395 -23.46 -1.75 -2.16
C VAL A 395 -23.27 -3.25 -2.40
N LEU A 396 -22.08 -3.76 -2.04
CA LEU A 396 -21.77 -5.19 -2.00
C LEU A 396 -22.78 -5.92 -1.11
N ASP A 397 -23.34 -6.99 -1.63
CA ASP A 397 -24.23 -7.87 -0.87
C ASP A 397 -23.42 -9.04 -0.29
N THR A 398 -23.21 -9.03 1.03
CA THR A 398 -22.40 -10.04 1.71
C THR A 398 -23.07 -11.41 1.75
N ASP A 399 -24.39 -11.47 1.76
CA ASP A 399 -25.13 -12.74 1.76
C ASP A 399 -25.15 -13.37 0.35
N GLU A 400 -25.25 -12.54 -0.69
CA GLU A 400 -25.07 -12.99 -2.07
C GLU A 400 -23.63 -13.46 -2.30
N LEU A 401 -22.63 -12.70 -1.79
CA LEU A 401 -21.22 -13.08 -1.89
C LEU A 401 -20.92 -14.44 -1.25
N VAL A 402 -21.46 -14.69 -0.06
CA VAL A 402 -21.34 -15.99 0.62
C VAL A 402 -21.88 -17.12 -0.25
N LYS A 403 -23.09 -16.95 -0.81
CA LYS A 403 -23.69 -17.94 -1.73
C LYS A 403 -22.83 -18.19 -2.96
N ASP A 404 -22.28 -17.14 -3.56
CA ASP A 404 -21.41 -17.25 -4.73
C ASP A 404 -20.11 -18.01 -4.41
N ILE A 405 -19.54 -17.81 -3.22
CA ILE A 405 -18.37 -18.55 -2.74
C ILE A 405 -18.73 -20.02 -2.47
N GLU A 406 -19.89 -20.29 -1.84
CA GLU A 406 -20.37 -21.66 -1.59
C GLU A 406 -20.64 -22.42 -2.89
N MET A 407 -21.18 -21.76 -3.92
CA MET A 407 -21.34 -22.36 -5.26
C MET A 407 -20.03 -22.78 -5.91
N GLN A 408 -18.90 -22.18 -5.50
CA GLN A 408 -17.55 -22.60 -5.91
C GLN A 408 -16.97 -23.71 -5.03
N GLY A 409 -17.77 -24.27 -4.11
CA GLY A 409 -17.39 -25.38 -3.26
C GLY A 409 -16.56 -24.99 -2.02
N LYS A 410 -16.59 -23.72 -1.63
CA LYS A 410 -15.92 -23.23 -0.43
C LYS A 410 -16.93 -22.92 0.67
N PRO A 411 -16.82 -23.51 1.88
CA PRO A 411 -17.63 -23.11 3.01
C PRO A 411 -17.44 -21.62 3.29
N ALA A 412 -18.57 -20.88 3.43
CA ALA A 412 -18.52 -19.45 3.69
C ALA A 412 -19.65 -19.03 4.61
N MET A 413 -19.45 -17.96 5.39
CA MET A 413 -20.48 -17.33 6.23
C MET A 413 -20.29 -15.82 6.28
N SER A 414 -21.36 -15.07 6.50
CA SER A 414 -21.35 -13.64 6.78
C SER A 414 -21.77 -13.35 8.22
N PHE A 415 -21.15 -12.34 8.83
CA PHE A 415 -21.48 -11.88 10.18
C PHE A 415 -21.44 -10.34 10.23
N PRO A 416 -22.19 -9.69 11.12
CA PRO A 416 -22.33 -8.24 11.13
C PRO A 416 -21.02 -7.51 11.49
N ASP A 417 -20.22 -8.06 12.41
CA ASP A 417 -19.03 -7.41 12.95
C ASP A 417 -18.01 -8.40 13.52
N ALA A 418 -16.88 -7.85 13.98
CA ALA A 418 -15.75 -8.61 14.51
C ALA A 418 -16.11 -9.44 15.77
N ASP A 419 -16.96 -8.94 16.64
CA ASP A 419 -17.27 -9.61 17.90
C ASP A 419 -18.12 -10.87 17.65
N VAL A 420 -19.12 -10.78 16.78
CA VAL A 420 -19.93 -11.94 16.35
C VAL A 420 -19.09 -12.96 15.56
N ILE A 421 -18.13 -12.47 14.73
CA ILE A 421 -17.18 -13.36 14.06
C ILE A 421 -16.39 -14.17 15.10
N LEU A 422 -15.88 -13.54 16.15
CA LEU A 422 -15.09 -14.22 17.18
C LEU A 422 -15.91 -15.22 17.97
N GLU A 423 -17.17 -14.91 18.33
CA GLU A 423 -18.09 -15.83 19.00
C GLU A 423 -18.28 -17.14 18.20
N HIS A 424 -18.38 -17.02 16.88
CA HIS A 424 -18.52 -18.18 15.99
C HIS A 424 -17.17 -18.89 15.73
N LEU A 425 -16.11 -18.15 15.43
CA LEU A 425 -14.85 -18.69 14.94
C LEU A 425 -14.06 -19.42 16.04
N VAL A 426 -13.99 -18.84 17.26
CA VAL A 426 -13.11 -19.38 18.34
C VAL A 426 -13.43 -20.83 18.71
N PRO A 427 -14.71 -21.26 18.85
CA PRO A 427 -15.06 -22.66 19.13
C PRO A 427 -14.67 -23.65 18.02
N GLU A 428 -14.57 -23.18 16.77
CA GLU A 428 -14.27 -24.02 15.61
C GLU A 428 -12.77 -24.16 15.30
N LEU A 429 -11.94 -23.32 15.93
CA LEU A 429 -10.51 -23.32 15.70
C LEU A 429 -9.83 -24.55 16.27
N ARG A 430 -8.86 -25.06 15.51
CA ARG A 430 -8.06 -26.26 15.84
C ARG A 430 -6.59 -25.94 15.79
N GLU A 431 -5.79 -26.73 16.50
CA GLU A 431 -4.34 -26.69 16.36
C GLU A 431 -3.95 -26.91 14.89
N GLY A 432 -3.06 -26.09 14.39
CA GLY A 432 -2.62 -26.09 13.00
C GLY A 432 -3.35 -25.10 12.11
N ASP A 433 -4.46 -24.48 12.53
CA ASP A 433 -5.18 -23.50 11.72
C ASP A 433 -4.34 -22.23 11.45
N VAL A 434 -4.57 -21.62 10.30
CA VAL A 434 -4.05 -20.31 9.91
C VAL A 434 -5.22 -19.38 9.64
N VAL A 435 -5.34 -18.30 10.40
CA VAL A 435 -6.40 -17.30 10.26
C VAL A 435 -5.81 -16.06 9.62
N ALA A 436 -6.15 -15.82 8.35
CA ALA A 436 -5.78 -14.64 7.58
C ALA A 436 -6.86 -13.56 7.71
N ILE A 437 -6.60 -12.51 8.45
CA ILE A 437 -7.52 -11.40 8.68
C ILE A 437 -7.14 -10.25 7.75
N MET A 438 -8.03 -9.91 6.83
CA MET A 438 -7.80 -8.95 5.75
C MET A 438 -8.74 -7.76 5.87
N SER A 439 -8.16 -6.57 6.08
CA SER A 439 -8.88 -5.30 6.14
C SER A 439 -7.94 -4.12 5.97
N ASN A 440 -8.38 -3.05 5.32
CA ASN A 440 -7.65 -1.78 5.30
C ASN A 440 -7.93 -0.88 6.51
N GLY A 441 -8.71 -1.34 7.48
CA GLY A 441 -9.05 -0.64 8.72
C GLY A 441 -8.62 -1.39 9.98
N GLY A 442 -9.11 -0.93 11.13
CA GLY A 442 -8.78 -1.53 12.43
C GLY A 442 -9.56 -2.79 12.76
N PHE A 443 -10.61 -3.10 12.01
CA PHE A 443 -11.49 -4.27 12.15
C PHE A 443 -11.85 -4.61 13.61
N GLY A 444 -12.27 -3.59 14.37
CA GLY A 444 -12.66 -3.77 15.78
C GLY A 444 -11.58 -4.33 16.71
N GLY A 445 -10.30 -4.35 16.27
CA GLY A 445 -9.20 -4.96 17.01
C GLY A 445 -9.21 -6.49 17.03
N ILE A 446 -9.88 -7.13 16.07
CA ILE A 446 -10.13 -8.57 15.99
C ILE A 446 -8.87 -9.43 16.19
N HIS A 447 -7.71 -8.99 15.68
CA HIS A 447 -6.45 -9.73 15.82
C HIS A 447 -6.02 -9.92 17.28
N GLY A 448 -6.04 -8.84 18.07
CA GLY A 448 -5.71 -8.88 19.49
C GLY A 448 -6.74 -9.67 20.29
N LYS A 449 -8.03 -9.39 20.06
CA LYS A 449 -9.14 -10.10 20.71
C LYS A 449 -9.07 -11.62 20.45
N LEU A 450 -8.78 -12.02 19.20
CA LEU A 450 -8.64 -13.45 18.86
C LEU A 450 -7.49 -14.09 19.63
N LEU A 451 -6.32 -13.47 19.63
CA LEU A 451 -5.15 -14.00 20.37
C LEU A 451 -5.45 -14.08 21.87
N ASP A 452 -6.10 -13.05 22.46
CA ASP A 452 -6.46 -13.04 23.86
C ASP A 452 -7.47 -14.16 24.22
N LEU A 453 -8.47 -14.44 23.36
CA LEU A 453 -9.43 -15.53 23.53
C LEU A 453 -8.82 -16.93 23.36
N LEU A 454 -7.71 -17.04 22.63
CA LEU A 454 -6.99 -18.31 22.44
C LEU A 454 -5.96 -18.58 23.55
N ARG A 455 -5.63 -17.61 24.38
CA ARG A 455 -4.75 -17.84 25.54
C ARG A 455 -5.41 -18.77 26.54
N PRO A 456 -4.61 -19.63 27.21
CA PRO A 456 -5.13 -20.56 28.21
C PRO A 456 -5.68 -19.87 29.47
#